data_9453544880aeb881b0049300dcc74801
#
_entry.id   9453544880aeb881b0049300dcc74801
#
_cell.length_a   1.000
_cell.length_b   1.000
_cell.length_c   1.000
_cell.angle_alpha   90.00
_cell.angle_beta   90.00
_cell.angle_gamma   90.00
#
_symmetry.space_group_name_H-M   'P 1'
#
loop_
_entity.id
_entity.type
_entity.pdbx_description
1 polymer ?
#
loop_
_entity_poly.entity_id
_entity_poly.type
_entity_poly.pdbx_seq_one_letter_code
_entity_poly.pdbx_strand_id
1 'polypeptide(L)'
;MSLEEKIEEAIVAWDEDSLKELCNSSIESDDVGASELLRIIGRIMRKIGKLFEDEEIFLPDLIGAANVVKNVIDDVLDPAIRNSGEKRETLGRVVLGTVEGDVHSIGKDLVAAFLFSNGFEVFNLGEEVPPAKYIEKAEEVNAQIIGLSSLLTMSMDIQRQVIEELKNRGLRNKYKVIIGGSPTSEEWAKEIDADGWADDAIEAVMLAKKLIQDK
;
A
#
# COMPACT_ATOMS: atom_id res chain seq x y z
N MET A 1 -19.34 -7.06 -23.82
CA MET A 1 -18.55 -6.93 -22.61
C MET A 1 -18.36 -5.46 -22.30
N SER A 2 -18.73 -4.99 -21.14
CA SER A 2 -18.56 -3.60 -20.72
C SER A 2 -17.08 -3.26 -20.53
N LEU A 3 -16.73 -1.97 -20.42
CA LEU A 3 -15.35 -1.55 -20.14
C LEU A 3 -14.87 -2.12 -18.79
N GLU A 4 -15.72 -2.07 -17.75
CA GLU A 4 -15.41 -2.61 -16.43
C GLU A 4 -15.12 -4.12 -16.47
N GLU A 5 -15.90 -4.90 -17.22
CA GLU A 5 -15.65 -6.34 -17.41
C GLU A 5 -14.32 -6.62 -18.13
N LYS A 6 -13.95 -5.81 -19.16
CA LYS A 6 -12.65 -5.95 -19.83
C LYS A 6 -11.48 -5.60 -18.92
N ILE A 7 -11.63 -4.55 -18.11
CA ILE A 7 -10.62 -4.14 -17.12
C ILE A 7 -10.46 -5.25 -16.08
N GLU A 8 -11.55 -5.82 -15.55
CA GLU A 8 -11.50 -6.94 -14.59
C GLU A 8 -10.78 -8.15 -15.19
N GLU A 9 -11.11 -8.52 -16.43
CA GLU A 9 -10.45 -9.65 -17.12
C GLU A 9 -8.94 -9.42 -17.27
N ALA A 10 -8.51 -8.23 -17.70
CA ALA A 10 -7.10 -7.89 -17.82
C ALA A 10 -6.35 -7.94 -16.49
N ILE A 11 -6.97 -7.44 -15.41
CA ILE A 11 -6.37 -7.47 -14.05
C ILE A 11 -6.22 -8.91 -13.55
N VAL A 12 -7.24 -9.73 -13.69
CA VAL A 12 -7.23 -11.13 -13.25
C VAL A 12 -6.26 -11.98 -14.07
N ALA A 13 -6.11 -11.68 -15.35
CA ALA A 13 -5.14 -12.34 -16.24
C ALA A 13 -3.70 -11.82 -16.07
N TRP A 14 -3.48 -10.79 -15.25
CA TRP A 14 -2.21 -10.07 -15.11
C TRP A 14 -1.68 -9.49 -16.42
N ASP A 15 -2.61 -9.13 -17.32
CA ASP A 15 -2.29 -8.57 -18.63
C ASP A 15 -2.14 -7.05 -18.53
N GLU A 16 -0.92 -6.62 -18.21
CA GLU A 16 -0.58 -5.21 -18.03
C GLU A 16 -0.74 -4.43 -19.34
N ASP A 17 -0.35 -5.02 -20.48
CA ASP A 17 -0.38 -4.35 -21.78
C ASP A 17 -1.84 -4.08 -22.21
N SER A 18 -2.71 -5.07 -22.11
CA SER A 18 -4.14 -4.90 -22.37
C SER A 18 -4.79 -3.88 -21.42
N LEU A 19 -4.42 -3.89 -20.14
CA LEU A 19 -4.96 -2.91 -19.18
C LEU A 19 -4.50 -1.48 -19.52
N LYS A 20 -3.21 -1.30 -19.88
CA LYS A 20 -2.69 0.01 -20.34
C LYS A 20 -3.41 0.50 -21.58
N GLU A 21 -3.62 -0.39 -22.59
CA GLU A 21 -4.32 -0.05 -23.84
C GLU A 21 -5.77 0.37 -23.58
N LEU A 22 -6.50 -0.37 -22.72
CA LEU A 22 -7.88 -0.04 -22.33
C LEU A 22 -7.96 1.35 -21.66
N CYS A 23 -7.05 1.63 -20.74
CA CYS A 23 -7.01 2.91 -20.05
C CYS A 23 -6.67 4.06 -21.00
N ASN A 24 -5.62 3.93 -21.82
CA ASN A 24 -5.22 4.97 -22.78
C ASN A 24 -6.32 5.25 -23.79
N SER A 25 -6.90 4.20 -24.41
CA SER A 25 -7.97 4.35 -25.39
C SER A 25 -9.20 5.07 -24.82
N SER A 26 -9.56 4.77 -23.56
CA SER A 26 -10.70 5.41 -22.89
C SER A 26 -10.44 6.89 -22.58
N ILE A 27 -9.21 7.25 -22.23
CA ILE A 27 -8.81 8.64 -21.98
C ILE A 27 -8.75 9.43 -23.29
N GLU A 28 -8.16 8.85 -24.34
CA GLU A 28 -8.01 9.50 -25.66
C GLU A 28 -9.35 9.74 -26.35
N SER A 29 -10.31 8.83 -26.19
CA SER A 29 -11.66 8.99 -26.74
C SER A 29 -12.57 9.90 -25.93
N ASP A 30 -12.13 10.36 -24.75
CA ASP A 30 -12.93 11.13 -23.80
C ASP A 30 -14.18 10.39 -23.29
N ASP A 31 -14.19 9.06 -23.42
CA ASP A 31 -15.31 8.22 -22.98
C ASP A 31 -15.36 8.09 -21.47
N VAL A 32 -14.18 7.86 -20.83
CA VAL A 32 -14.03 7.72 -19.38
C VAL A 32 -12.71 8.37 -18.96
N GLY A 33 -12.77 9.38 -18.10
CA GLY A 33 -11.60 10.08 -17.60
C GLY A 33 -10.76 9.25 -16.62
N ALA A 34 -9.49 9.62 -16.44
CA ALA A 34 -8.52 8.88 -15.63
C ALA A 34 -8.97 8.70 -14.16
N SER A 35 -9.62 9.69 -13.57
CA SER A 35 -10.16 9.60 -12.20
C SER A 35 -11.28 8.57 -12.07
N GLU A 36 -12.15 8.44 -13.08
CA GLU A 36 -13.20 7.42 -13.07
C GLU A 36 -12.64 6.03 -13.34
N LEU A 37 -11.66 5.90 -14.25
CA LEU A 37 -10.92 4.63 -14.44
C LEU A 37 -10.28 4.17 -13.14
N LEU A 38 -9.66 5.09 -12.37
CA LEU A 38 -9.10 4.77 -11.07
C LEU A 38 -10.17 4.27 -10.08
N ARG A 39 -11.39 4.85 -10.10
CA ARG A 39 -12.50 4.37 -9.27
C ARG A 39 -12.98 2.97 -9.69
N ILE A 40 -13.07 2.70 -10.99
CA ILE A 40 -13.43 1.38 -11.54
C ILE A 40 -12.42 0.33 -11.07
N ILE A 41 -11.14 0.59 -11.29
CA ILE A 41 -10.05 -0.29 -10.87
C ILE A 41 -10.08 -0.50 -9.35
N GLY A 42 -10.31 0.56 -8.58
CA GLY A 42 -10.42 0.47 -7.11
C GLY A 42 -11.60 -0.42 -6.66
N ARG A 43 -12.74 -0.43 -7.39
CA ARG A 43 -13.84 -1.37 -7.09
C ARG A 43 -13.45 -2.82 -7.39
N ILE A 44 -12.78 -3.05 -8.52
CA ILE A 44 -12.30 -4.39 -8.91
C ILE A 44 -11.27 -4.89 -7.90
N MET A 45 -10.32 -4.07 -7.51
CA MET A 45 -9.30 -4.46 -6.52
C MET A 45 -9.90 -4.80 -5.14
N ARG A 46 -10.93 -4.07 -4.70
CA ARG A 46 -11.65 -4.44 -3.46
C ARG A 46 -12.37 -5.78 -3.58
N LYS A 47 -12.95 -6.09 -4.76
CA LYS A 47 -13.56 -7.40 -5.04
C LYS A 47 -12.49 -8.51 -4.98
N ILE A 48 -11.33 -8.30 -5.61
CA ILE A 48 -10.22 -9.25 -5.59
C ILE A 48 -9.70 -9.44 -4.14
N GLY A 49 -9.53 -8.35 -3.38
CA GLY A 49 -9.17 -8.44 -1.96
C GLY A 49 -10.17 -9.27 -1.15
N LYS A 50 -11.47 -9.10 -1.42
CA LYS A 50 -12.52 -9.88 -0.75
C LYS A 50 -12.47 -11.37 -1.13
N LEU A 51 -12.22 -11.70 -2.41
CA LEU A 51 -12.06 -13.10 -2.84
C LEU A 51 -10.88 -13.77 -2.12
N PHE A 52 -9.80 -13.03 -1.83
CA PHE A 52 -8.69 -13.55 -1.05
C PHE A 52 -9.09 -13.75 0.42
N GLU A 53 -9.78 -12.81 1.06
CA GLU A 53 -10.30 -12.95 2.44
C GLU A 53 -11.23 -14.17 2.57
N ASP A 54 -12.02 -14.46 1.54
CA ASP A 54 -12.95 -15.59 1.49
C ASP A 54 -12.26 -16.90 1.05
N GLU A 55 -10.92 -16.92 0.89
CA GLU A 55 -10.11 -18.07 0.47
C GLU A 55 -10.46 -18.62 -0.92
N GLU A 56 -11.08 -17.79 -1.80
CA GLU A 56 -11.45 -18.18 -3.17
C GLU A 56 -10.30 -18.04 -4.16
N ILE A 57 -9.29 -17.21 -3.85
CA ILE A 57 -8.05 -17.03 -4.64
C ILE A 57 -6.83 -17.13 -3.73
N PHE A 58 -5.64 -17.34 -4.31
CA PHE A 58 -4.40 -17.48 -3.58
C PHE A 58 -3.59 -16.17 -3.56
N LEU A 59 -2.60 -16.11 -2.65
CA LEU A 59 -1.72 -14.96 -2.49
C LEU A 59 -1.07 -14.46 -3.80
N PRO A 60 -0.54 -15.33 -4.70
CA PRO A 60 0.01 -14.86 -5.97
C PRO A 60 -1.01 -14.11 -6.84
N ASP A 61 -2.29 -14.51 -6.80
CA ASP A 61 -3.34 -13.87 -7.60
C ASP A 61 -3.58 -12.43 -7.15
N LEU A 62 -3.64 -12.19 -5.83
CA LEU A 62 -3.80 -10.85 -5.27
C LEU A 62 -2.57 -9.96 -5.54
N ILE A 63 -1.35 -10.50 -5.31
CA ILE A 63 -0.11 -9.74 -5.54
C ILE A 63 0.07 -9.43 -7.03
N GLY A 64 -0.20 -10.40 -7.92
CA GLY A 64 -0.13 -10.21 -9.36
C GLY A 64 -1.07 -9.10 -9.84
N ALA A 65 -2.33 -9.16 -9.43
CA ALA A 65 -3.32 -8.13 -9.72
C ALA A 65 -2.89 -6.74 -9.21
N ALA A 66 -2.42 -6.66 -7.96
CA ALA A 66 -1.97 -5.40 -7.36
C ALA A 66 -0.78 -4.79 -8.10
N ASN A 67 0.19 -5.61 -8.53
CA ASN A 67 1.37 -5.14 -9.27
C ASN A 67 0.99 -4.58 -10.64
N VAL A 68 0.18 -5.31 -11.41
CA VAL A 68 -0.29 -4.85 -12.74
C VAL A 68 -1.04 -3.53 -12.61
N VAL A 69 -1.97 -3.45 -11.68
CA VAL A 69 -2.75 -2.22 -11.45
C VAL A 69 -1.86 -1.07 -11.01
N LYS A 70 -0.90 -1.33 -10.10
CA LYS A 70 0.04 -0.29 -9.66
C LYS A 70 0.83 0.27 -10.83
N ASN A 71 1.39 -0.57 -11.72
CA ASN A 71 2.14 -0.13 -12.88
C ASN A 71 1.29 0.74 -13.81
N VAL A 72 0.03 0.33 -14.07
CA VAL A 72 -0.89 1.12 -14.91
C VAL A 72 -1.27 2.45 -14.27
N ILE A 73 -1.44 2.49 -12.95
CA ILE A 73 -1.67 3.75 -12.23
C ILE A 73 -0.47 4.66 -12.38
N ASP A 74 0.74 4.17 -12.11
CA ASP A 74 1.97 4.97 -12.13
C ASP A 74 2.30 5.48 -13.55
N ASP A 75 2.10 4.64 -14.58
CA ASP A 75 2.50 4.93 -15.95
C ASP A 75 1.43 5.68 -16.77
N VAL A 76 0.15 5.48 -16.48
CA VAL A 76 -0.97 5.98 -17.30
C VAL A 76 -1.88 6.93 -16.52
N LEU A 77 -2.46 6.45 -15.39
CA LEU A 77 -3.53 7.20 -14.73
C LEU A 77 -3.02 8.41 -13.95
N ASP A 78 -1.96 8.26 -13.16
CA ASP A 78 -1.40 9.37 -12.37
C ASP A 78 -0.88 10.51 -13.25
N PRO A 79 -0.14 10.27 -14.37
CA PRO A 79 0.20 11.32 -15.32
C PRO A 79 -1.03 12.01 -15.92
N ALA A 80 -2.07 11.25 -16.30
CA ALA A 80 -3.30 11.81 -16.88
C ALA A 80 -4.07 12.66 -15.85
N ILE A 81 -4.21 12.21 -14.61
CA ILE A 81 -4.84 12.95 -13.51
C ILE A 81 -4.09 14.25 -13.21
N ARG A 82 -2.75 14.22 -13.18
CA ARG A 82 -1.94 15.45 -12.98
C ARG A 82 -2.12 16.44 -14.11
N ASN A 83 -2.18 15.95 -15.36
CA ASN A 83 -2.36 16.80 -16.55
C ASN A 83 -3.75 17.44 -16.62
N SER A 84 -4.79 16.79 -16.07
CA SER A 84 -6.14 17.36 -15.97
C SER A 84 -6.28 18.38 -14.83
N GLY A 85 -5.29 18.50 -13.95
CA GLY A 85 -5.34 19.35 -12.75
C GLY A 85 -6.16 18.75 -11.60
N GLU A 86 -6.62 17.54 -11.72
CA GLU A 86 -7.31 16.79 -10.67
C GLU A 86 -6.34 16.26 -9.63
N LYS A 87 -6.87 15.84 -8.49
CA LYS A 87 -6.09 15.13 -7.44
C LYS A 87 -6.55 13.69 -7.36
N ARG A 88 -5.58 12.80 -7.22
CA ARG A 88 -5.85 11.39 -6.96
C ARG A 88 -6.61 11.25 -5.63
N GLU A 89 -7.76 10.61 -5.69
CA GLU A 89 -8.49 10.20 -4.49
C GLU A 89 -7.80 8.99 -3.87
N THR A 90 -7.46 9.08 -2.59
CA THR A 90 -6.89 7.98 -1.79
C THR A 90 -7.37 8.09 -0.37
N LEU A 91 -7.53 6.97 0.33
CA LEU A 91 -7.81 6.95 1.77
C LEU A 91 -6.65 7.54 2.58
N GLY A 92 -5.43 7.36 2.08
CA GLY A 92 -4.20 7.86 2.70
C GLY A 92 -2.98 7.23 2.05
N ARG A 93 -1.79 7.79 2.36
CA ARG A 93 -0.50 7.32 1.86
C ARG A 93 0.24 6.58 2.94
N VAL A 94 0.72 5.38 2.59
CA VAL A 94 1.47 4.49 3.48
C VAL A 94 2.85 4.25 2.89
N VAL A 95 3.89 4.49 3.67
CA VAL A 95 5.25 4.04 3.39
C VAL A 95 5.45 2.72 4.13
N LEU A 96 5.83 1.67 3.44
CA LEU A 96 5.96 0.33 3.99
C LEU A 96 7.30 -0.28 3.60
N GLY A 97 7.96 -1.00 4.52
CA GLY A 97 9.22 -1.68 4.25
C GLY A 97 9.52 -2.77 5.26
N THR A 98 10.43 -3.68 4.89
CA THR A 98 11.09 -4.59 5.82
C THR A 98 12.32 -3.90 6.37
N VAL A 99 12.48 -3.88 7.69
CA VAL A 99 13.54 -3.12 8.37
C VAL A 99 14.94 -3.64 8.05
N GLU A 100 15.96 -2.80 8.22
CA GLU A 100 17.37 -3.13 7.99
C GLU A 100 17.76 -4.42 8.76
N GLY A 101 18.56 -5.28 8.10
CA GLY A 101 18.96 -6.58 8.62
C GLY A 101 17.91 -7.68 8.43
N ASP A 102 16.84 -7.42 7.68
CA ASP A 102 15.79 -8.39 7.38
C ASP A 102 15.42 -8.38 5.88
N VAL A 103 15.43 -9.57 5.26
CA VAL A 103 15.15 -9.77 3.82
C VAL A 103 13.79 -10.44 3.56
N HIS A 104 12.97 -10.63 4.58
CA HIS A 104 11.69 -11.30 4.44
C HIS A 104 10.62 -10.33 3.98
N SER A 105 10.09 -10.53 2.77
CA SER A 105 9.15 -9.60 2.14
C SER A 105 7.72 -10.13 1.98
N ILE A 106 7.50 -11.45 1.98
CA ILE A 106 6.19 -12.04 1.62
C ILE A 106 5.04 -11.45 2.45
N GLY A 107 5.17 -11.40 3.78
CA GLY A 107 4.13 -10.85 4.66
C GLY A 107 3.90 -9.35 4.41
N LYS A 108 4.97 -8.59 4.26
CA LYS A 108 4.91 -7.15 3.94
C LYS A 108 4.26 -6.91 2.57
N ASP A 109 4.59 -7.71 1.55
CA ASP A 109 4.03 -7.55 0.21
C ASP A 109 2.54 -7.88 0.19
N LEU A 110 2.11 -8.86 1.00
CA LEU A 110 0.70 -9.11 1.25
C LEU A 110 0.01 -7.89 1.88
N VAL A 111 0.59 -7.31 2.93
CA VAL A 111 0.07 -6.09 3.56
C VAL A 111 -0.01 -4.94 2.54
N ALA A 112 1.02 -4.78 1.70
CA ALA A 112 1.02 -3.77 0.64
C ALA A 112 -0.14 -3.96 -0.35
N ALA A 113 -0.36 -5.18 -0.82
CA ALA A 113 -1.44 -5.52 -1.75
C ALA A 113 -2.83 -5.30 -1.12
N PHE A 114 -3.00 -5.66 0.16
CA PHE A 114 -4.23 -5.43 0.90
C PHE A 114 -4.52 -3.96 1.15
N LEU A 115 -3.56 -3.17 1.58
CA LEU A 115 -3.70 -1.73 1.73
C LEU A 115 -4.07 -1.08 0.41
N PHE A 116 -3.37 -1.47 -0.67
CA PHE A 116 -3.64 -0.97 -2.01
C PHE A 116 -5.06 -1.32 -2.49
N SER A 117 -5.50 -2.58 -2.37
CA SER A 117 -6.85 -3.02 -2.74
C SER A 117 -7.95 -2.30 -1.95
N ASN A 118 -7.63 -1.83 -0.76
CA ASN A 118 -8.54 -1.06 0.09
C ASN A 118 -8.48 0.45 -0.12
N GLY A 119 -7.77 0.93 -1.13
CA GLY A 119 -7.78 2.34 -1.56
C GLY A 119 -6.70 3.22 -0.95
N PHE A 120 -5.68 2.64 -0.32
CA PHE A 120 -4.48 3.37 0.08
C PHE A 120 -3.51 3.51 -1.09
N GLU A 121 -2.73 4.56 -1.09
CA GLU A 121 -1.54 4.69 -1.94
C GLU A 121 -0.34 4.17 -1.16
N VAL A 122 0.30 3.10 -1.67
CA VAL A 122 1.35 2.37 -0.95
C VAL A 122 2.71 2.56 -1.62
N PHE A 123 3.68 3.03 -0.85
CA PHE A 123 5.07 3.18 -1.25
C PHE A 123 5.89 2.09 -0.56
N ASN A 124 6.06 0.97 -1.25
CA ASN A 124 6.83 -0.18 -0.76
C ASN A 124 8.33 0.06 -1.00
N LEU A 125 9.11 0.18 0.08
CA LEU A 125 10.55 0.44 0.05
C LEU A 125 11.40 -0.82 -0.17
N GLY A 126 10.77 -2.00 -0.19
CA GLY A 126 11.48 -3.27 -0.29
C GLY A 126 11.99 -3.77 1.05
N GLU A 127 13.18 -4.32 1.04
CA GLU A 127 13.84 -5.01 2.15
C GLU A 127 15.06 -4.24 2.62
N GLU A 128 15.57 -4.59 3.82
CA GLU A 128 16.77 -3.98 4.40
C GLU A 128 16.73 -2.45 4.45
N VAL A 129 15.59 -1.91 4.83
CA VAL A 129 15.35 -0.47 4.77
C VAL A 129 15.86 0.20 6.06
N PRO A 130 16.87 1.09 5.95
CA PRO A 130 17.37 1.80 7.12
C PRO A 130 16.38 2.87 7.62
N PRO A 131 16.39 3.23 8.93
CA PRO A 131 15.45 4.15 9.55
C PRO A 131 15.24 5.47 8.81
N ALA A 132 16.31 6.09 8.34
CA ALA A 132 16.25 7.37 7.64
C ALA A 132 15.41 7.32 6.36
N LYS A 133 15.45 6.19 5.63
CA LYS A 133 14.73 6.02 4.36
C LYS A 133 13.21 6.03 4.51
N TYR A 134 12.69 5.47 5.59
CA TYR A 134 11.26 5.56 5.90
C TYR A 134 10.81 7.01 6.04
N ILE A 135 11.59 7.80 6.76
CA ILE A 135 11.27 9.20 7.06
C ILE A 135 11.40 10.07 5.81
N GLU A 136 12.50 9.93 5.09
CA GLU A 136 12.74 10.63 3.82
C GLU A 136 11.59 10.39 2.83
N LYS A 137 11.20 9.13 2.65
CA LYS A 137 10.11 8.79 1.75
C LYS A 137 8.76 9.28 2.26
N ALA A 138 8.51 9.19 3.56
CA ALA A 138 7.28 9.69 4.16
C ALA A 138 7.13 11.21 3.99
N GLU A 139 8.22 11.96 4.07
CA GLU A 139 8.23 13.41 3.80
C GLU A 139 8.01 13.70 2.32
N GLU A 140 8.73 13.01 1.42
CA GLU A 140 8.64 13.16 -0.04
C GLU A 140 7.20 12.99 -0.54
N VAL A 141 6.53 11.92 -0.10
CA VAL A 141 5.19 11.58 -0.57
C VAL A 141 4.06 12.14 0.30
N ASN A 142 4.37 12.88 1.36
CA ASN A 142 3.42 13.36 2.36
C ASN A 142 2.56 12.21 2.91
N ALA A 143 3.20 11.13 3.35
CA ALA A 143 2.53 9.98 3.94
C ALA A 143 1.84 10.34 5.27
N GLN A 144 0.87 9.53 5.64
CA GLN A 144 0.23 9.58 6.97
C GLN A 144 0.69 8.42 7.85
N ILE A 145 1.06 7.31 7.23
CA ILE A 145 1.40 6.06 7.92
C ILE A 145 2.78 5.58 7.47
N ILE A 146 3.56 5.10 8.42
CA ILE A 146 4.79 4.34 8.22
C ILE A 146 4.56 2.92 8.76
N GLY A 147 4.68 1.91 7.91
CA GLY A 147 4.57 0.50 8.26
C GLY A 147 5.94 -0.17 8.31
N LEU A 148 6.24 -0.85 9.41
CA LEU A 148 7.52 -1.47 9.66
C LEU A 148 7.35 -2.99 9.84
N SER A 149 7.91 -3.78 8.92
CA SER A 149 7.89 -5.25 8.99
C SER A 149 9.21 -5.79 9.51
N SER A 150 9.14 -6.76 10.44
CA SER A 150 10.30 -7.50 10.94
C SER A 150 9.94 -8.96 11.19
N LEU A 151 10.66 -9.91 10.57
CA LEU A 151 10.47 -11.35 10.79
C LEU A 151 11.52 -11.94 11.75
N LEU A 152 12.63 -11.25 11.95
CA LEU A 152 13.71 -11.70 12.82
C LEU A 152 13.68 -10.94 14.15
N THR A 153 13.82 -11.66 15.28
CA THR A 153 13.91 -11.02 16.59
C THR A 153 15.07 -10.01 16.67
N MET A 154 16.15 -10.26 15.95
CA MET A 154 17.32 -9.38 15.90
C MET A 154 17.05 -8.05 15.20
N SER A 155 16.15 -8.03 14.23
CA SER A 155 15.81 -6.82 13.45
C SER A 155 14.69 -5.99 14.08
N MET A 156 14.00 -6.50 15.12
CA MET A 156 12.93 -5.75 15.81
C MET A 156 13.41 -4.41 16.36
N ASP A 157 14.65 -4.34 16.85
CA ASP A 157 15.17 -3.09 17.43
C ASP A 157 15.26 -1.95 16.38
N ILE A 158 15.36 -2.28 15.10
CA ILE A 158 15.30 -1.27 14.03
C ILE A 158 13.92 -0.58 13.97
N GLN A 159 12.82 -1.28 14.28
CA GLN A 159 11.50 -0.65 14.42
C GLN A 159 11.52 0.44 15.50
N ARG A 160 12.17 0.18 16.65
CA ARG A 160 12.40 1.18 17.71
C ARG A 160 13.23 2.35 17.19
N GLN A 161 14.33 2.08 16.48
CA GLN A 161 15.21 3.11 15.95
C GLN A 161 14.50 4.06 14.97
N VAL A 162 13.56 3.56 14.14
CA VAL A 162 12.72 4.42 13.27
C VAL A 162 11.91 5.41 14.11
N ILE A 163 11.30 4.94 15.19
CA ILE A 163 10.49 5.78 16.08
C ILE A 163 11.37 6.80 16.83
N GLU A 164 12.54 6.38 17.31
CA GLU A 164 13.51 7.29 17.94
C GLU A 164 14.01 8.36 16.97
N GLU A 165 14.27 7.98 15.71
CA GLU A 165 14.68 8.94 14.68
C GLU A 165 13.55 9.94 14.37
N LEU A 166 12.28 9.50 14.34
CA LEU A 166 11.13 10.39 14.25
C LEU A 166 11.05 11.37 15.43
N LYS A 167 11.34 10.90 16.67
CA LYS A 167 11.38 11.74 17.86
C LYS A 167 12.52 12.76 17.79
N ASN A 168 13.71 12.32 17.41
CA ASN A 168 14.90 13.16 17.28
C ASN A 168 14.71 14.28 16.26
N ARG A 169 13.97 14.01 15.15
CA ARG A 169 13.61 15.01 14.14
C ARG A 169 12.39 15.85 14.49
N GLY A 170 11.71 15.60 15.62
CA GLY A 170 10.47 16.28 16.00
C GLY A 170 9.26 15.90 15.13
N LEU A 171 9.32 14.75 14.46
CA LEU A 171 8.31 14.30 13.49
C LEU A 171 7.39 13.19 14.04
N ARG A 172 7.58 12.72 15.29
CA ARG A 172 6.82 11.58 15.85
C ARG A 172 5.30 11.76 15.75
N ASN A 173 4.81 12.96 15.98
CA ASN A 173 3.36 13.26 15.95
C ASN A 173 2.84 13.52 14.54
N LYS A 174 3.71 13.61 13.54
CA LYS A 174 3.33 13.82 12.14
C LYS A 174 2.88 12.53 11.47
N TYR A 175 3.45 11.40 11.87
CA TYR A 175 3.23 10.11 11.25
C TYR A 175 2.66 9.10 12.24
N LYS A 176 1.71 8.29 11.79
CA LYS A 176 1.29 7.09 12.48
C LYS A 176 2.23 5.95 12.14
N VAL A 177 2.71 5.22 13.14
CA VAL A 177 3.63 4.09 12.94
C VAL A 177 2.92 2.80 13.31
N ILE A 178 2.80 1.90 12.33
CA ILE A 178 2.25 0.55 12.48
C ILE A 178 3.40 -0.44 12.35
N ILE A 179 3.45 -1.42 13.24
CA ILE A 179 4.42 -2.50 13.17
C ILE A 179 3.74 -3.84 12.93
N GLY A 180 4.48 -4.78 12.37
CA GLY A 180 4.07 -6.17 12.19
C GLY A 180 5.25 -7.10 11.93
N GLY A 181 4.94 -8.38 11.82
CA GLY A 181 5.89 -9.45 11.63
C GLY A 181 5.91 -10.44 12.79
N SER A 182 6.23 -11.70 12.50
CA SER A 182 6.03 -12.85 13.39
C SER A 182 6.55 -12.71 14.84
N PRO A 183 7.72 -12.08 15.14
CA PRO A 183 8.19 -11.91 16.50
C PRO A 183 7.60 -10.69 17.22
N THR A 184 6.81 -9.85 16.52
CA THR A 184 6.24 -8.62 17.08
C THR A 184 4.94 -8.87 17.82
N SER A 185 4.55 -7.96 18.70
CA SER A 185 3.31 -8.05 19.48
C SER A 185 2.76 -6.66 19.81
N GLU A 186 1.56 -6.63 20.35
CA GLU A 186 0.96 -5.40 20.88
C GLU A 186 1.77 -4.81 22.03
N GLU A 187 2.37 -5.67 22.89
CA GLU A 187 3.24 -5.24 23.98
C GLU A 187 4.51 -4.57 23.44
N TRP A 188 5.12 -5.15 22.40
CA TRP A 188 6.27 -4.56 21.72
C TRP A 188 5.92 -3.20 21.11
N ALA A 189 4.77 -3.10 20.43
CA ALA A 189 4.31 -1.83 19.89
C ALA A 189 4.20 -0.73 20.96
N LYS A 190 3.62 -1.08 22.13
CA LYS A 190 3.51 -0.17 23.28
C LYS A 190 4.88 0.19 23.84
N GLU A 191 5.79 -0.78 23.95
CA GLU A 191 7.15 -0.55 24.48
C GLU A 191 7.94 0.45 23.64
N ILE A 192 7.84 0.36 22.31
CA ILE A 192 8.58 1.25 21.40
C ILE A 192 7.82 2.54 21.06
N ASP A 193 6.60 2.73 21.57
CA ASP A 193 5.73 3.87 21.30
C ASP A 193 5.24 3.91 19.82
N ALA A 194 4.95 2.75 19.23
CA ALA A 194 4.24 2.65 17.96
C ALA A 194 2.74 2.97 18.15
N ASP A 195 2.06 3.42 17.08
CA ASP A 195 0.62 3.72 17.13
C ASP A 195 -0.24 2.45 17.04
N GLY A 196 0.34 1.31 16.64
CA GLY A 196 -0.34 0.03 16.67
C GLY A 196 0.48 -1.12 16.09
N TRP A 197 -0.04 -2.32 16.32
CA TRP A 197 0.47 -3.58 15.84
C TRP A 197 -0.63 -4.31 15.08
N ALA A 198 -0.26 -5.03 14.04
CA ALA A 198 -1.15 -5.89 13.27
C ALA A 198 -0.51 -7.28 13.12
N ASP A 199 -1.28 -8.32 13.43
CA ASP A 199 -0.86 -9.71 13.32
C ASP A 199 -0.87 -10.18 11.86
N ASP A 200 -1.84 -9.67 11.10
CA ASP A 200 -2.01 -10.02 9.69
C ASP A 200 -2.34 -8.81 8.80
N ALA A 201 -2.51 -9.08 7.49
CA ALA A 201 -2.77 -8.05 6.50
C ALA A 201 -4.17 -7.44 6.61
N ILE A 202 -5.16 -8.18 7.08
CA ILE A 202 -6.54 -7.71 7.28
C ILE A 202 -6.56 -6.74 8.45
N GLU A 203 -5.94 -7.12 9.57
CA GLU A 203 -5.80 -6.25 10.73
C GLU A 203 -5.00 -4.99 10.42
N ALA A 204 -3.94 -5.09 9.60
CA ALA A 204 -3.16 -3.93 9.16
C ALA A 204 -4.02 -2.91 8.42
N VAL A 205 -4.94 -3.36 7.54
CA VAL A 205 -5.88 -2.47 6.83
C VAL A 205 -6.89 -1.84 7.79
N MET A 206 -7.45 -2.63 8.70
CA MET A 206 -8.40 -2.12 9.69
C MET A 206 -7.77 -1.06 10.59
N LEU A 207 -6.56 -1.32 11.05
CA LEU A 207 -5.78 -0.40 11.88
C LEU A 207 -5.43 0.89 11.10
N ALA A 208 -4.97 0.76 9.85
CA ALA A 208 -4.65 1.91 9.00
C ALA A 208 -5.89 2.81 8.78
N LYS A 209 -7.06 2.23 8.48
CA LYS A 209 -8.32 2.97 8.33
C LYS A 209 -8.68 3.72 9.61
N LYS A 210 -8.57 3.06 10.77
CA LYS A 210 -8.84 3.68 12.08
C LYS A 210 -7.93 4.87 12.35
N LEU A 211 -6.61 4.69 12.18
CA LEU A 211 -5.61 5.73 12.49
C LEU A 211 -5.71 6.97 11.59
N ILE A 212 -6.28 6.85 10.39
CA ILE A 212 -6.52 8.00 9.49
C ILE A 212 -7.79 8.75 9.88
N GLN A 213 -8.79 8.07 10.44
CA GLN A 213 -10.06 8.71 10.86
C GLN A 213 -9.93 9.45 12.19
N ASP A 214 -9.03 9.04 13.07
CA ASP A 214 -8.78 9.61 14.40
C ASP A 214 -7.93 10.90 14.34
N LYS A 215 -8.22 11.80 13.37
CA LYS A 215 -7.57 13.11 13.20
C LYS A 215 -8.29 14.21 13.94
#